data_e5f3dcf2849af4ed50e0377877632a9d
#
_entry.id   e5f3dcf2849af4ed50e0377877632a9d
#
_cell.length_a   1.000
_cell.length_b   1.000
_cell.length_c   1.000
_cell.angle_alpha   90.00
_cell.angle_beta   90.00
_cell.angle_gamma   90.00
#
_symmetry.space_group_name_H-M   'P 1'
#
loop_
_entity.id
_entity.type
_entity.pdbx_description
1 polymer ?
#
loop_
_entity_poly.entity_id
_entity_poly.type
_entity_poly.pdbx_seq_one_letter_code
_entity_poly.pdbx_strand_id
1 'polypeptide(L)'
;MEGHALDARPGAVLLARSPFYPGGGGQLADRGTLTWNGIVRDVVGFEHSLDGLWHLIAGDMAPAGLIHLQIATSFRQLMCEQHTVAHLVNSAVYRLFDGALLTGVRMTDGTEFSVDFDLTKLSPEQLRAVEDAVNAAIADDRPVRAFDMNYDDAQAKDGLFRAKSVAPPRQPNGLIRIVDIDGLDQQACGGTHLASTGQARRIRILKVDNKGRQNRRFRIGLTD
;
A
#
# COMPACT_ATOMS: atom_id res chain seq x y z
N MET A 1 -7.49 6.67 -18.29
CA MET A 1 -7.95 5.32 -18.69
C MET A 1 -9.44 5.36 -18.99
N GLU A 2 -9.94 4.50 -19.86
CA GLU A 2 -11.37 4.37 -20.13
C GLU A 2 -11.90 3.03 -19.61
N GLY A 3 -13.13 3.06 -19.07
CA GLY A 3 -13.86 1.89 -18.60
C GLY A 3 -15.34 1.99 -18.97
N HIS A 4 -16.00 0.85 -19.17
CA HIS A 4 -17.42 0.79 -19.40
C HIS A 4 -18.17 0.58 -18.07
N ALA A 5 -19.26 1.33 -17.87
CA ALA A 5 -20.20 1.04 -16.80
C ALA A 5 -20.87 -0.31 -17.05
N LEU A 6 -20.76 -1.22 -16.09
CA LEU A 6 -21.48 -2.50 -16.06
C LEU A 6 -22.85 -2.31 -15.40
N ASP A 7 -22.88 -1.50 -14.34
CA ASP A 7 -24.07 -1.15 -13.60
C ASP A 7 -23.90 0.23 -12.96
N ALA A 8 -24.99 0.93 -12.67
CA ALA A 8 -24.95 2.23 -12.04
C ALA A 8 -26.19 2.47 -11.17
N ARG A 9 -26.00 3.19 -10.08
CA ARG A 9 -27.06 3.67 -9.18
C ARG A 9 -26.75 5.12 -8.76
N PRO A 10 -27.70 5.85 -8.19
CA PRO A 10 -27.43 7.21 -7.70
C PRO A 10 -26.18 7.26 -6.83
N GLY A 11 -25.20 8.09 -7.22
CA GLY A 11 -23.94 8.28 -6.52
C GLY A 11 -22.92 7.14 -6.64
N ALA A 12 -23.12 6.14 -7.52
CA ALA A 12 -22.18 5.03 -7.65
C ALA A 12 -22.20 4.38 -9.04
N VAL A 13 -21.06 3.79 -9.44
CA VAL A 13 -20.93 3.01 -10.68
C VAL A 13 -20.02 1.78 -10.47
N LEU A 14 -20.46 0.66 -11.04
CA LEU A 14 -19.66 -0.55 -11.18
C LEU A 14 -18.98 -0.53 -12.56
N LEU A 15 -17.67 -0.72 -12.59
CA LEU A 15 -16.87 -0.65 -13.82
C LEU A 15 -16.29 -2.01 -14.19
N ALA A 16 -16.23 -2.30 -15.49
CA ALA A 16 -15.61 -3.52 -16.01
C ALA A 16 -14.13 -3.64 -15.64
N ARG A 17 -13.44 -2.51 -15.53
CA ARG A 17 -12.06 -2.39 -15.04
C ARG A 17 -11.80 -0.97 -14.54
N SER A 18 -10.88 -0.87 -13.60
CA SER A 18 -10.55 0.41 -12.97
C SER A 18 -9.06 0.47 -12.63
N PRO A 19 -8.42 1.64 -12.78
CA PRO A 19 -7.05 1.86 -12.32
C PRO A 19 -6.99 2.27 -10.84
N PHE A 20 -8.14 2.54 -10.21
CA PHE A 20 -8.19 3.01 -8.82
C PHE A 20 -7.87 1.87 -7.84
N TYR A 21 -7.05 2.17 -6.87
CA TYR A 21 -6.83 1.33 -5.70
C TYR A 21 -7.87 1.67 -4.62
N PRO A 22 -8.66 0.71 -4.15
CA PRO A 22 -9.78 0.99 -3.24
C PRO A 22 -9.37 1.21 -1.78
N GLY A 23 -8.07 1.14 -1.49
CA GLY A 23 -7.55 1.17 -0.12
C GLY A 23 -7.35 -0.22 0.46
N GLY A 24 -6.77 -0.27 1.66
CA GLY A 24 -6.49 -1.51 2.38
C GLY A 24 -5.00 -1.69 2.71
N GLY A 25 -4.68 -2.60 3.63
CA GLY A 25 -3.30 -2.85 4.06
C GLY A 25 -2.59 -1.63 4.66
N GLY A 26 -3.34 -0.64 5.17
CA GLY A 26 -2.81 0.61 5.69
C GLY A 26 -2.63 1.71 4.65
N GLN A 27 -2.78 1.41 3.35
CA GLN A 27 -2.77 2.39 2.28
C GLN A 27 -4.16 3.02 2.11
N LEU A 28 -4.21 4.35 1.95
CA LEU A 28 -5.44 5.08 1.65
C LEU A 28 -5.94 4.74 0.25
N ALA A 29 -7.25 4.80 0.07
CA ALA A 29 -7.87 4.69 -1.24
C ALA A 29 -7.46 5.84 -2.16
N ASP A 30 -7.36 5.56 -3.46
CA ASP A 30 -7.06 6.59 -4.45
C ASP A 30 -8.11 7.69 -4.48
N ARG A 31 -7.64 8.87 -4.87
CA ARG A 31 -8.44 10.05 -5.22
C ARG A 31 -8.42 10.26 -6.73
N GLY A 32 -9.45 10.88 -7.27
CA GLY A 32 -9.52 11.20 -8.69
C GLY A 32 -10.93 11.49 -9.15
N THR A 33 -11.13 11.47 -10.47
CA THR A 33 -12.41 11.84 -11.08
C THR A 33 -12.89 10.80 -12.08
N LEU A 34 -14.19 10.74 -12.27
CA LEU A 34 -14.87 10.09 -13.38
C LEU A 34 -15.50 11.15 -14.29
N THR A 35 -15.35 10.97 -15.60
CA THR A 35 -15.95 11.86 -16.62
C THR A 35 -16.77 11.03 -17.60
N TRP A 36 -18.03 11.39 -17.78
CA TRP A 36 -18.93 10.81 -18.79
C TRP A 36 -19.88 11.89 -19.35
N ASN A 37 -20.15 11.88 -20.63
CA ASN A 37 -21.04 12.86 -21.30
C ASN A 37 -20.74 14.34 -20.94
N GLY A 38 -19.45 14.66 -20.77
CA GLY A 38 -18.99 16.01 -20.35
C GLY A 38 -19.18 16.34 -18.87
N ILE A 39 -19.73 15.42 -18.07
CA ILE A 39 -19.92 15.58 -16.63
C ILE A 39 -18.69 15.04 -15.90
N VAL A 40 -18.12 15.82 -14.98
CA VAL A 40 -17.00 15.43 -14.12
C VAL A 40 -17.48 15.29 -12.68
N ARG A 41 -17.11 14.20 -12.00
CA ARG A 41 -17.38 13.98 -10.56
C ARG A 41 -16.19 13.38 -9.89
N ASP A 42 -15.95 13.81 -8.64
CA ASP A 42 -14.93 13.23 -7.78
C ASP A 42 -15.34 11.82 -7.33
N VAL A 43 -14.36 10.92 -7.29
CA VAL A 43 -14.46 9.65 -6.60
C VAL A 43 -14.27 9.91 -5.11
N VAL A 44 -15.31 9.62 -4.32
CA VAL A 44 -15.35 9.88 -2.88
C VAL A 44 -15.17 8.64 -2.03
N GLY A 45 -15.13 7.45 -2.65
CA GLY A 45 -14.91 6.19 -1.96
C GLY A 45 -15.15 4.97 -2.84
N PHE A 46 -15.07 3.81 -2.20
CA PHE A 46 -15.25 2.51 -2.85
C PHE A 46 -16.09 1.60 -1.96
N GLU A 47 -16.87 0.72 -2.58
CA GLU A 47 -17.66 -0.30 -1.91
C GLU A 47 -17.43 -1.65 -2.59
N HIS A 48 -17.03 -2.64 -1.82
CA HIS A 48 -16.92 -4.02 -2.30
C HIS A 48 -18.29 -4.72 -2.22
N SER A 49 -18.69 -5.36 -3.32
CA SER A 49 -19.90 -6.19 -3.39
C SER A 49 -19.58 -7.54 -4.03
N LEU A 50 -20.59 -8.43 -4.11
CA LEU A 50 -20.47 -9.70 -4.83
C LEU A 50 -20.22 -9.49 -6.32
N ASP A 51 -20.74 -8.39 -6.89
CA ASP A 51 -20.63 -8.07 -8.32
C ASP A 51 -19.32 -7.36 -8.67
N GLY A 52 -18.54 -6.92 -7.66
CA GLY A 52 -17.26 -6.27 -7.87
C GLY A 52 -17.05 -4.99 -7.04
N LEU A 53 -16.20 -4.10 -7.59
CA LEU A 53 -15.83 -2.84 -6.93
C LEU A 53 -16.66 -1.68 -7.46
N TRP A 54 -17.52 -1.14 -6.61
CA TRP A 54 -18.26 0.08 -6.88
C TRP A 54 -17.43 1.32 -6.56
N HIS A 55 -17.47 2.29 -7.48
CA HIS A 55 -16.87 3.61 -7.30
C HIS A 55 -17.95 4.57 -6.84
N LEU A 56 -17.82 5.08 -5.63
CA LEU A 56 -18.72 6.09 -5.08
C LEU A 56 -18.30 7.46 -5.59
N ILE A 57 -19.25 8.24 -6.12
CA ILE A 57 -18.99 9.56 -6.71
C ILE A 57 -19.78 10.65 -5.97
N ALA A 58 -19.28 11.87 -6.05
CA ALA A 58 -19.97 13.03 -5.50
C ALA A 58 -21.31 13.30 -6.21
N GLY A 59 -22.39 13.48 -5.44
CA GLY A 59 -23.75 13.70 -5.95
C GLY A 59 -24.53 12.40 -6.16
N ASP A 60 -25.69 12.51 -6.78
CA ASP A 60 -26.70 11.45 -6.91
C ASP A 60 -26.92 10.95 -8.35
N MET A 61 -26.02 11.30 -9.27
CA MET A 61 -26.13 10.85 -10.66
C MET A 61 -25.72 9.38 -10.82
N ALA A 62 -26.32 8.72 -11.78
CA ALA A 62 -25.96 7.37 -12.20
C ALA A 62 -25.17 7.45 -13.53
N PRO A 63 -23.84 7.23 -13.53
CA PRO A 63 -23.03 7.25 -14.74
C PRO A 63 -23.38 6.10 -15.68
N ALA A 64 -23.36 6.35 -17.01
CA ALA A 64 -23.67 5.32 -18.00
C ALA A 64 -22.72 5.41 -19.20
N GLY A 65 -22.52 4.25 -19.87
CA GLY A 65 -21.72 4.16 -21.08
C GLY A 65 -20.22 4.16 -20.83
N LEU A 66 -19.49 4.85 -21.71
CA LEU A 66 -18.04 4.99 -21.60
C LEU A 66 -17.69 6.06 -20.57
N ILE A 67 -16.83 5.72 -19.63
CA ILE A 67 -16.39 6.58 -18.54
C ILE A 67 -14.88 6.76 -18.64
N HIS A 68 -14.42 8.00 -18.63
CA HIS A 68 -13.02 8.33 -18.50
C HIS A 68 -12.64 8.43 -17.01
N LEU A 69 -11.60 7.67 -16.63
CA LEU A 69 -11.11 7.57 -15.25
C LEU A 69 -9.76 8.28 -15.11
N GLN A 70 -9.65 9.19 -14.16
CA GLN A 70 -8.42 9.93 -13.90
C GLN A 70 -8.06 9.87 -12.42
N ILE A 71 -6.92 9.22 -12.11
CA ILE A 71 -6.36 9.18 -10.76
C ILE A 71 -5.63 10.49 -10.46
N ALA A 72 -5.68 10.96 -9.21
CA ALA A 72 -4.85 12.03 -8.71
C ALA A 72 -3.39 11.53 -8.59
N THR A 73 -2.58 11.80 -9.61
CA THR A 73 -1.26 11.20 -9.79
C THR A 73 -0.31 11.49 -8.63
N SER A 74 -0.29 12.73 -8.12
CA SER A 74 0.57 13.11 -6.98
C SER A 74 0.21 12.35 -5.70
N PHE A 75 -1.10 12.16 -5.45
CA PHE A 75 -1.56 11.38 -4.31
C PHE A 75 -1.20 9.89 -4.44
N ARG A 76 -1.42 9.30 -5.63
CA ARG A 76 -1.00 7.90 -5.91
C ARG A 76 0.52 7.74 -5.73
N GLN A 77 1.32 8.68 -6.21
CA GLN A 77 2.78 8.66 -6.07
C GLN A 77 3.19 8.67 -4.60
N LEU A 78 2.58 9.54 -3.79
CA LEU A 78 2.82 9.56 -2.33
C LEU A 78 2.44 8.23 -1.67
N MET A 79 1.32 7.61 -2.05
CA MET A 79 0.92 6.30 -1.53
C MET A 79 1.90 5.21 -1.93
N CYS A 80 2.35 5.18 -3.19
CA CYS A 80 3.37 4.24 -3.65
C CYS A 80 4.68 4.41 -2.87
N GLU A 81 5.09 5.65 -2.63
CA GLU A 81 6.31 5.97 -1.87
C GLU A 81 6.23 5.48 -0.43
N GLN A 82 5.19 5.88 0.31
CA GLN A 82 5.00 5.43 1.70
C GLN A 82 4.90 3.91 1.80
N HIS A 83 4.22 3.26 0.85
CA HIS A 83 4.08 1.80 0.86
C HIS A 83 5.40 1.09 0.58
N THR A 84 6.15 1.54 -0.41
CA THR A 84 7.48 0.97 -0.70
C THR A 84 8.42 1.16 0.48
N VAL A 85 8.45 2.36 1.09
CA VAL A 85 9.24 2.62 2.29
C VAL A 85 8.77 1.76 3.47
N ALA A 86 7.47 1.54 3.66
CA ALA A 86 6.97 0.63 4.70
C ALA A 86 7.50 -0.81 4.53
N HIS A 87 7.61 -1.30 3.28
CA HIS A 87 8.26 -2.59 2.99
C HIS A 87 9.75 -2.59 3.31
N LEU A 88 10.48 -1.51 2.98
CA LEU A 88 11.91 -1.38 3.34
C LEU A 88 12.10 -1.38 4.86
N VAL A 89 11.27 -0.65 5.59
CA VAL A 89 11.30 -0.64 7.07
C VAL A 89 10.99 -2.03 7.63
N ASN A 90 9.95 -2.70 7.10
CA ASN A 90 9.60 -4.05 7.51
C ASN A 90 10.74 -5.04 7.25
N SER A 91 11.39 -4.97 6.08
CA SER A 91 12.56 -5.79 5.75
C SER A 91 13.73 -5.54 6.70
N ALA A 92 14.04 -4.28 7.01
CA ALA A 92 15.12 -3.92 7.93
C ALA A 92 14.83 -4.42 9.36
N VAL A 93 13.60 -4.19 9.85
CA VAL A 93 13.19 -4.65 11.19
C VAL A 93 13.19 -6.18 11.28
N TYR A 94 12.63 -6.87 10.29
CA TYR A 94 12.61 -8.33 10.25
C TYR A 94 14.03 -8.94 10.36
N ARG A 95 15.00 -8.35 9.64
CA ARG A 95 16.40 -8.83 9.64
C ARG A 95 17.18 -8.46 10.90
N LEU A 96 16.94 -7.26 11.44
CA LEU A 96 17.70 -6.76 12.59
C LEU A 96 17.16 -7.25 13.94
N PHE A 97 15.91 -7.75 13.99
CA PHE A 97 15.22 -8.13 15.22
C PHE A 97 14.59 -9.53 15.14
N ASP A 98 15.37 -10.50 14.73
CA ASP A 98 15.05 -11.95 14.76
C ASP A 98 13.65 -12.29 14.25
N GLY A 99 13.24 -11.70 13.12
CA GLY A 99 11.95 -11.98 12.51
C GLY A 99 10.78 -11.23 13.14
N ALA A 100 11.00 -10.10 13.80
CA ALA A 100 9.92 -9.28 14.35
C ALA A 100 8.87 -8.93 13.29
N LEU A 101 7.59 -9.15 13.61
CA LEU A 101 6.49 -9.06 12.68
C LEU A 101 5.82 -7.68 12.68
N LEU A 102 5.37 -7.27 11.52
CA LEU A 102 4.50 -6.11 11.34
C LEU A 102 3.15 -6.33 12.02
N THR A 103 2.68 -5.34 12.79
CA THR A 103 1.37 -5.37 13.45
C THR A 103 0.40 -4.33 12.90
N GLY A 104 0.89 -3.36 12.12
CA GLY A 104 0.05 -2.37 11.47
C GLY A 104 0.84 -1.36 10.65
N VAL A 105 0.17 -0.78 9.67
CA VAL A 105 0.65 0.35 8.86
C VAL A 105 -0.45 1.39 8.80
N ARG A 106 -0.10 2.67 8.85
CA ARG A 106 -1.00 3.78 8.61
C ARG A 106 -0.30 4.80 7.72
N MET A 107 -0.66 4.83 6.46
CA MET A 107 -0.25 5.87 5.52
C MET A 107 -1.18 7.08 5.66
N THR A 108 -0.68 8.24 5.26
CA THR A 108 -1.41 9.53 5.34
C THR A 108 -1.29 10.29 4.03
N ASP A 109 -2.02 11.38 3.91
CA ASP A 109 -1.92 12.31 2.78
C ASP A 109 -0.82 13.39 2.98
N GLY A 110 -0.02 13.25 4.04
CA GLY A 110 1.18 14.03 4.31
C GLY A 110 2.48 13.25 4.13
N THR A 111 3.59 13.86 4.49
CA THR A 111 4.92 13.23 4.40
C THR A 111 5.24 12.31 5.58
N GLU A 112 4.39 12.27 6.59
CA GLU A 112 4.57 11.41 7.77
C GLU A 112 3.58 10.25 7.74
N PHE A 113 4.06 9.06 8.10
CA PHE A 113 3.24 7.85 8.24
C PHE A 113 3.77 7.00 9.40
N SER A 114 3.11 5.88 9.70
CA SER A 114 3.55 5.03 10.80
C SER A 114 3.49 3.55 10.47
N VAL A 115 4.44 2.81 11.05
CA VAL A 115 4.54 1.35 10.96
C VAL A 115 4.70 0.79 12.37
N ASP A 116 3.90 -0.21 12.70
CA ASP A 116 3.85 -0.84 14.02
C ASP A 116 4.46 -2.24 13.96
N PHE A 117 5.29 -2.57 14.95
CA PHE A 117 5.97 -3.86 15.04
C PHE A 117 5.78 -4.53 16.40
N ASP A 118 5.73 -5.86 16.39
CA ASP A 118 5.83 -6.69 17.59
C ASP A 118 7.26 -6.65 18.12
N LEU A 119 7.56 -5.61 18.88
CA LEU A 119 8.87 -5.33 19.44
C LEU A 119 8.77 -4.88 20.88
N THR A 120 9.77 -5.22 21.66
CA THR A 120 10.02 -4.70 22.99
C THR A 120 10.70 -3.32 22.93
N LYS A 121 11.42 -2.93 23.98
CA LYS A 121 12.16 -1.66 24.01
C LYS A 121 13.34 -1.69 23.03
N LEU A 122 13.54 -0.60 22.30
CA LEU A 122 14.64 -0.41 21.35
C LEU A 122 15.63 0.63 21.89
N SER A 123 16.92 0.42 21.61
CA SER A 123 17.93 1.42 21.87
C SER A 123 18.00 2.46 20.74
N PRO A 124 18.54 3.67 21.00
CA PRO A 124 18.78 4.65 19.96
C PRO A 124 19.68 4.15 18.82
N GLU A 125 20.65 3.29 19.12
CA GLU A 125 21.55 2.66 18.14
C GLU A 125 20.79 1.73 17.20
N GLN A 126 19.89 0.93 17.75
CA GLN A 126 19.02 0.03 16.97
C GLN A 126 18.10 0.81 16.03
N LEU A 127 17.56 1.94 16.48
CA LEU A 127 16.72 2.80 15.62
C LEU A 127 17.53 3.41 14.48
N ARG A 128 18.75 3.89 14.76
CA ARG A 128 19.66 4.38 13.72
C ARG A 128 20.01 3.29 12.72
N ALA A 129 20.27 2.06 13.16
CA ALA A 129 20.54 0.94 12.26
C ALA A 129 19.39 0.64 11.30
N VAL A 130 18.13 0.76 11.76
CA VAL A 130 16.96 0.64 10.86
C VAL A 130 16.93 1.79 9.86
N GLU A 131 17.07 3.04 10.30
CA GLU A 131 17.06 4.23 9.45
C GLU A 131 18.15 4.15 8.38
N ASP A 132 19.38 3.80 8.79
CA ASP A 132 20.53 3.66 7.90
C ASP A 132 20.31 2.55 6.87
N ALA A 133 19.80 1.38 7.28
CA ALA A 133 19.51 0.27 6.38
C ALA A 133 18.46 0.63 5.33
N VAL A 134 17.40 1.35 5.71
CA VAL A 134 16.36 1.82 4.78
C VAL A 134 16.92 2.84 3.82
N ASN A 135 17.68 3.84 4.31
CA ASN A 135 18.26 4.88 3.46
C ASN A 135 19.33 4.32 2.51
N ALA A 136 20.06 3.27 2.91
CA ALA A 136 20.96 2.54 2.02
C ALA A 136 20.18 1.82 0.90
N ALA A 137 19.09 1.13 1.23
CA ALA A 137 18.26 0.46 0.24
C ALA A 137 17.58 1.44 -0.74
N ILE A 138 17.26 2.66 -0.31
CA ILE A 138 16.80 3.73 -1.19
C ILE A 138 17.91 4.16 -2.14
N ALA A 139 19.12 4.38 -1.61
CA ALA A 139 20.28 4.80 -2.42
C ALA A 139 20.73 3.74 -3.43
N ASP A 140 20.51 2.46 -3.15
CA ASP A 140 20.82 1.33 -4.05
C ASP A 140 19.94 1.31 -5.31
N ASP A 141 18.83 2.05 -5.33
CA ASP A 141 17.86 2.14 -6.45
C ASP A 141 17.43 0.77 -7.02
N ARG A 142 16.98 -0.11 -6.15
CA ARG A 142 16.61 -1.49 -6.51
C ARG A 142 15.26 -1.53 -7.22
N PRO A 143 15.12 -2.31 -8.31
CA PRO A 143 13.83 -2.53 -8.96
C PRO A 143 12.78 -3.11 -8.00
N VAL A 144 11.56 -2.58 -8.09
CA VAL A 144 10.39 -3.11 -7.36
C VAL A 144 9.41 -3.68 -8.38
N ARG A 145 9.12 -4.96 -8.26
CA ARG A 145 8.26 -5.70 -9.18
C ARG A 145 7.12 -6.37 -8.42
N ALA A 146 6.07 -6.72 -9.14
CA ALA A 146 5.00 -7.53 -8.60
C ALA A 146 4.71 -8.69 -9.54
N PHE A 147 4.42 -9.86 -8.96
CA PHE A 147 4.01 -11.05 -9.69
C PHE A 147 3.00 -11.85 -8.85
N ASP A 148 2.22 -12.69 -9.52
CA ASP A 148 1.31 -13.59 -8.85
C ASP A 148 1.97 -14.95 -8.61
N MET A 149 1.69 -15.55 -7.43
CA MET A 149 2.15 -16.87 -7.02
C MET A 149 0.95 -17.69 -6.53
N ASN A 150 1.03 -19.01 -6.61
CA ASN A 150 0.04 -19.86 -5.96
C ASN A 150 0.02 -19.58 -4.46
N TYR A 151 -1.18 -19.49 -3.88
CA TYR A 151 -1.34 -19.11 -2.47
C TYR A 151 -0.73 -20.14 -1.51
N ASP A 152 -0.91 -21.44 -1.81
CA ASP A 152 -0.41 -22.52 -0.95
C ASP A 152 1.13 -22.58 -1.02
N ASP A 153 1.73 -22.36 -2.21
CA ASP A 153 3.18 -22.24 -2.37
C ASP A 153 3.74 -21.03 -1.63
N ALA A 154 3.01 -19.90 -1.67
CA ALA A 154 3.39 -18.70 -0.94
C ALA A 154 3.36 -18.92 0.58
N GLN A 155 2.36 -19.65 1.10
CA GLN A 155 2.28 -20.00 2.52
C GLN A 155 3.42 -20.92 2.98
N ALA A 156 3.88 -21.81 2.12
CA ALA A 156 4.99 -22.71 2.41
C ALA A 156 6.35 -22.01 2.39
N LYS A 157 6.44 -20.78 1.84
CA LYS A 157 7.68 -20.03 1.74
C LYS A 157 7.84 -19.08 2.94
N ASP A 158 8.86 -19.34 3.75
CA ASP A 158 9.16 -18.52 4.91
C ASP A 158 9.39 -17.05 4.55
N GLY A 159 8.86 -16.15 5.39
CA GLY A 159 9.11 -14.72 5.28
C GLY A 159 8.29 -13.97 4.24
N LEU A 160 7.38 -14.62 3.49
CA LEU A 160 6.44 -13.90 2.61
C LEU A 160 5.28 -13.24 3.38
N PHE A 161 4.86 -13.83 4.50
CA PHE A 161 3.79 -13.34 5.35
C PHE A 161 4.40 -12.78 6.63
N ARG A 162 4.71 -11.47 6.65
CA ARG A 162 5.37 -10.81 7.78
C ARG A 162 4.45 -9.89 8.59
N ALA A 163 3.14 -9.96 8.36
CA ALA A 163 2.15 -9.22 9.11
C ALA A 163 1.33 -10.16 10.00
N LYS A 164 1.20 -9.82 11.30
CA LYS A 164 0.39 -10.60 12.25
C LYS A 164 -1.10 -10.57 11.96
N SER A 165 -1.59 -9.49 11.37
CA SER A 165 -3.03 -9.19 11.31
C SER A 165 -3.60 -9.00 9.90
N VAL A 166 -2.78 -8.85 8.88
CA VAL A 166 -3.24 -8.55 7.52
C VAL A 166 -2.38 -9.30 6.51
N ALA A 167 -2.77 -10.53 6.19
CA ALA A 167 -2.32 -11.15 4.96
C ALA A 167 -3.25 -10.67 3.82
N PRO A 168 -2.73 -10.36 2.62
CA PRO A 168 -3.59 -10.13 1.46
C PRO A 168 -4.49 -11.34 1.26
N PRO A 169 -5.76 -11.15 0.90
CA PRO A 169 -6.67 -12.28 0.70
C PRO A 169 -6.23 -13.11 -0.50
N ARG A 170 -6.47 -14.42 -0.42
CA ARG A 170 -6.38 -15.32 -1.59
C ARG A 170 -7.32 -14.78 -2.68
N GLN A 171 -6.81 -14.60 -3.88
CA GLN A 171 -7.63 -14.23 -5.03
C GLN A 171 -8.56 -15.40 -5.43
N PRO A 172 -9.70 -15.12 -6.11
CA PRO A 172 -10.63 -16.17 -6.55
C PRO A 172 -9.99 -17.24 -7.45
N ASN A 173 -8.94 -16.90 -8.18
CA ASN A 173 -8.16 -17.81 -9.02
C ASN A 173 -7.11 -18.63 -8.23
N GLY A 174 -7.08 -18.55 -6.91
CA GLY A 174 -6.13 -19.26 -6.04
C GLY A 174 -4.74 -18.65 -5.97
N LEU A 175 -4.53 -17.47 -6.57
CA LEU A 175 -3.26 -16.77 -6.55
C LEU A 175 -3.18 -15.74 -5.42
N ILE A 176 -1.96 -15.29 -5.13
CA ILE A 176 -1.65 -14.15 -4.26
C ILE A 176 -0.60 -13.29 -4.93
N ARG A 177 -0.76 -11.99 -4.82
CA ARG A 177 0.22 -11.03 -5.35
C ARG A 177 1.40 -10.88 -4.40
N ILE A 178 2.61 -11.02 -4.94
CA ILE A 178 3.88 -10.83 -4.25
C ILE A 178 4.52 -9.54 -4.77
N VAL A 179 5.04 -8.73 -3.87
CA VAL A 179 5.91 -7.59 -4.19
C VAL A 179 7.34 -8.00 -3.88
N ASP A 180 8.21 -7.83 -4.86
CA ASP A 180 9.63 -8.18 -4.85
C ASP A 180 10.48 -6.91 -4.99
N ILE A 181 11.32 -6.64 -4.01
CA ILE A 181 12.38 -5.63 -4.05
C ILE A 181 13.68 -6.37 -4.33
N ASP A 182 14.20 -6.23 -5.52
CA ASP A 182 15.26 -7.05 -6.10
C ASP A 182 16.45 -7.26 -5.16
N GLY A 183 16.73 -8.54 -4.83
CA GLY A 183 17.82 -8.94 -3.94
C GLY A 183 17.71 -8.47 -2.50
N LEU A 184 16.57 -7.87 -2.08
CA LEU A 184 16.38 -7.34 -0.74
C LEU A 184 15.22 -8.00 0.01
N ASP A 185 14.04 -8.11 -0.62
CA ASP A 185 12.83 -8.48 0.09
C ASP A 185 11.73 -9.00 -0.81
N GLN A 186 10.93 -9.96 -0.32
CA GLN A 186 9.70 -10.42 -0.96
C GLN A 186 8.59 -10.50 0.08
N GLN A 187 7.42 -9.91 -0.21
CA GLN A 187 6.26 -9.94 0.69
C GLN A 187 4.95 -10.07 -0.08
N ALA A 188 4.00 -10.79 0.49
CA ALA A 188 2.62 -10.81 0.01
C ALA A 188 1.97 -9.44 0.24
N CYS A 189 1.60 -8.75 -0.86
CA CYS A 189 1.06 -7.40 -0.79
C CYS A 189 0.15 -7.06 -1.98
N GLY A 190 -1.06 -6.53 -1.69
CA GLY A 190 -2.01 -6.08 -2.69
C GLY A 190 -1.91 -4.58 -3.05
N GLY A 191 -1.05 -3.81 -2.37
CA GLY A 191 -0.98 -2.36 -2.53
C GLY A 191 -0.18 -1.88 -3.75
N THR A 192 -0.06 -0.57 -3.88
CA THR A 192 0.67 0.06 -4.99
C THR A 192 2.08 0.48 -4.54
N HIS A 193 3.05 0.36 -5.45
CA HIS A 193 4.46 0.60 -5.15
C HIS A 193 5.14 1.47 -6.21
N LEU A 194 6.28 2.05 -5.86
CA LEU A 194 7.21 2.66 -6.80
C LEU A 194 7.80 1.60 -7.75
N ALA A 195 8.34 2.02 -8.88
CA ALA A 195 9.02 1.11 -9.80
C ALA A 195 10.44 0.75 -9.35
N SER A 196 11.08 1.61 -8.54
CA SER A 196 12.36 1.33 -7.87
C SER A 196 12.45 2.05 -6.53
N THR A 197 13.34 1.57 -5.66
CA THR A 197 13.52 2.16 -4.33
C THR A 197 14.12 3.56 -4.38
N GLY A 198 14.93 3.87 -5.39
CA GLY A 198 15.55 5.20 -5.58
C GLY A 198 14.57 6.31 -5.96
N GLN A 199 13.32 5.98 -6.29
CA GLN A 199 12.25 6.96 -6.48
C GLN A 199 11.68 7.47 -5.15
N ALA A 200 12.00 6.84 -4.02
CA ALA A 200 11.60 7.29 -2.71
C ALA A 200 12.56 8.36 -2.18
N ARG A 201 12.01 9.32 -1.44
CA ARG A 201 12.78 10.22 -0.61
C ARG A 201 13.44 9.45 0.53
N ARG A 202 14.52 10.01 1.07
CA ARG A 202 15.12 9.51 2.31
C ARG A 202 14.13 9.58 3.45
N ILE A 203 14.39 8.80 4.50
CA ILE A 203 13.54 8.78 5.68
C ILE A 203 14.27 9.24 6.93
N ARG A 204 13.45 9.66 7.90
CA ARG A 204 13.82 9.78 9.31
C ARG A 204 12.82 9.05 10.18
N ILE A 205 13.30 8.34 11.19
CA ILE A 205 12.46 7.85 12.29
C ILE A 205 12.29 8.99 13.28
N LEU A 206 11.16 9.69 13.20
CA LEU A 206 10.91 10.89 14.00
C LEU A 206 10.67 10.58 15.47
N LYS A 207 9.99 9.44 15.73
CA LYS A 207 9.60 9.02 17.07
C LYS A 207 9.23 7.55 17.10
N VAL A 208 9.40 6.91 18.25
CA VAL A 208 8.85 5.59 18.56
C VAL A 208 7.88 5.70 19.71
N ASP A 209 6.60 5.42 19.45
CA ASP A 209 5.56 5.39 20.46
C ASP A 209 5.39 3.97 21.04
N ASN A 210 5.17 3.89 22.33
CA ASN A 210 4.83 2.65 23.01
C ASN A 210 3.32 2.38 22.87
N LYS A 211 2.94 1.28 22.22
CA LYS A 211 1.55 0.85 22.00
C LYS A 211 1.19 -0.39 22.84
N GLY A 212 1.92 -0.65 23.93
CA GLY A 212 1.75 -1.80 24.80
C GLY A 212 3.08 -2.52 25.07
N ARG A 213 3.01 -3.68 25.76
CA ARG A 213 4.21 -4.41 26.21
C ARG A 213 5.14 -4.82 25.07
N GLN A 214 4.57 -5.23 23.94
CA GLN A 214 5.28 -5.79 22.77
C GLN A 214 4.86 -5.12 21.47
N ASN A 215 4.50 -3.84 21.48
CA ASN A 215 4.15 -3.14 20.25
C ASN A 215 4.77 -1.73 20.24
N ARG A 216 5.53 -1.46 19.16
CA ARG A 216 6.22 -0.19 18.94
C ARG A 216 5.79 0.40 17.61
N ARG A 217 5.30 1.63 17.68
CA ARG A 217 4.95 2.44 16.50
C ARG A 217 6.11 3.33 16.12
N PHE A 218 6.67 3.11 14.96
CA PHE A 218 7.63 4.00 14.33
C PHE A 218 6.88 5.07 13.56
N ARG A 219 7.09 6.34 13.92
CA ARG A 219 6.65 7.47 13.11
C ARG A 219 7.77 7.83 12.17
N ILE A 220 7.49 7.80 10.89
CA ILE A 220 8.46 7.95 9.80
C ILE A 220 8.12 9.21 9.04
N GLY A 221 9.10 10.06 8.81
CA GLY A 221 9.02 11.23 7.94
C GLY A 221 9.81 11.00 6.66
N LEU A 222 9.21 11.33 5.53
CA LEU A 222 9.90 11.44 4.24
C LEU A 222 10.62 12.80 4.22
N THR A 223 11.92 12.80 3.94
CA THR A 223 12.76 14.02 3.94
C THR A 223 13.23 14.33 2.52
N ASP A 224 13.33 15.61 2.22
CA ASP A 224 13.87 16.09 0.94
C ASP A 224 15.37 15.79 0.79
#